data_943009a4fceb96d15e66d68e0feb120c
#
_entry.id   943009a4fceb96d15e66d68e0feb120c
#
_cell.length_a   1.000
_cell.length_b   1.000
_cell.length_c   1.000
_cell.angle_alpha   90.00
_cell.angle_beta   90.00
_cell.angle_gamma   90.00
#
_symmetry.space_group_name_H-M   'P 1'
#
loop_
_entity.id
_entity.type
_entity.pdbx_description
1 polymer ?
#
loop_
_entity_poly.entity_id
_entity_poly.type
_entity_poly.pdbx_seq_one_letter_code
_entity_poly.pdbx_strand_id
1 'polypeptide(L)'
;MKKTDFILIGVVLVLIIVGIVSSKGTEALEEIEFPLTLSGEVGLHEITYSEYEEKVKNGDAFVVVIERTTCGYCQQYMPLMEEVANEQKIAVTYINTDNITEEEFEKLSTTNKYLKKNQWGTPTTLFMLGDRIVDSIGGYVDKESIEAFFKDRVVVGE
;
A
#
# COMPACT_ATOMS: atom_id res chain seq x y z
N MET A 1 -31.19 39.79 33.42
CA MET A 1 -30.87 39.24 32.08
C MET A 1 -32.05 39.48 31.19
N LYS A 2 -31.87 40.12 30.05
CA LYS A 2 -32.97 40.40 29.11
C LYS A 2 -33.28 39.15 28.31
N LYS A 3 -34.53 38.96 27.89
CA LYS A 3 -34.95 37.77 27.07
C LYS A 3 -34.10 37.53 25.82
N THR A 4 -33.47 38.59 25.31
CA THR A 4 -32.52 38.53 24.17
C THR A 4 -31.26 37.79 24.51
N ASP A 5 -30.76 37.82 25.75
CA ASP A 5 -29.51 37.16 26.15
C ASP A 5 -29.68 35.62 26.16
N PHE A 6 -30.85 35.12 26.53
CA PHE A 6 -31.17 33.69 26.49
C PHE A 6 -31.29 33.14 25.06
N ILE A 7 -31.82 33.96 24.15
CA ILE A 7 -31.94 33.58 22.74
C ILE A 7 -30.56 33.48 22.10
N LEU A 8 -29.64 34.46 22.39
CA LEU A 8 -28.27 34.46 21.87
C LEU A 8 -27.47 33.27 22.41
N ILE A 9 -27.60 32.94 23.71
CA ILE A 9 -26.92 31.78 24.31
C ILE A 9 -27.46 30.47 23.72
N GLY A 10 -28.76 30.37 23.48
CA GLY A 10 -29.38 29.21 22.85
C GLY A 10 -28.89 28.98 21.41
N VAL A 11 -28.79 30.04 20.62
CA VAL A 11 -28.30 29.97 19.24
C VAL A 11 -26.82 29.57 19.17
N VAL A 12 -25.98 30.12 20.07
CA VAL A 12 -24.56 29.76 20.14
C VAL A 12 -24.38 28.31 20.56
N LEU A 13 -25.17 27.81 21.54
CA LEU A 13 -25.14 26.42 21.94
C LEU A 13 -25.59 25.47 20.84
N VAL A 14 -26.61 25.82 20.05
CA VAL A 14 -27.07 25.00 18.91
C VAL A 14 -26.00 24.98 17.82
N LEU A 15 -25.33 26.09 17.53
CA LEU A 15 -24.24 26.15 16.55
C LEU A 15 -23.03 25.32 16.99
N ILE A 16 -22.69 25.29 18.28
CA ILE A 16 -21.63 24.46 18.81
C ILE A 16 -22.00 22.96 18.70
N ILE A 17 -23.24 22.59 19.00
CA ILE A 17 -23.72 21.22 18.90
C ILE A 17 -23.75 20.75 17.43
N VAL A 18 -24.19 21.61 16.50
CA VAL A 18 -24.16 21.31 15.06
C VAL A 18 -22.73 21.21 14.55
N GLY A 19 -21.81 22.06 15.03
CA GLY A 19 -20.39 21.97 14.69
C GLY A 19 -19.73 20.67 15.19
N ILE A 20 -20.10 20.19 16.39
CA ILE A 20 -19.56 18.95 16.96
C ILE A 20 -20.16 17.70 16.27
N VAL A 21 -21.41 17.75 15.82
CA VAL A 21 -22.03 16.63 15.10
C VAL A 21 -21.53 16.54 13.65
N SER A 22 -21.15 17.66 13.04
CA SER A 22 -20.57 17.66 11.67
C SER A 22 -19.11 17.17 11.63
N SER A 23 -18.43 17.05 12.77
CA SER A 23 -17.05 16.52 12.82
C SER A 23 -16.97 15.00 13.01
N LYS A 24 -18.07 14.27 12.96
CA LYS A 24 -18.06 12.80 12.91
C LYS A 24 -18.03 12.32 11.47
N GLY A 25 -16.81 12.11 10.97
CA GLY A 25 -16.47 11.06 10.02
C GLY A 25 -16.92 11.26 8.59
N THR A 26 -16.35 12.23 7.90
CA THR A 26 -15.79 11.90 6.59
C THR A 26 -14.29 11.67 6.89
N GLU A 27 -13.85 10.41 6.95
CA GLU A 27 -12.47 10.11 6.58
C GLU A 27 -12.37 10.59 5.14
N ALA A 28 -11.89 11.82 4.96
CA ALA A 28 -11.46 12.29 3.67
C ALA A 28 -10.42 11.25 3.25
N LEU A 29 -10.67 10.53 2.15
CA LEU A 29 -9.67 9.71 1.50
C LEU A 29 -8.54 10.71 1.22
N GLU A 30 -7.49 10.68 2.05
CA GLU A 30 -6.31 11.51 1.81
C GLU A 30 -5.84 11.19 0.41
N GLU A 31 -5.88 12.18 -0.45
CA GLU A 31 -5.43 12.07 -1.84
C GLU A 31 -3.93 11.76 -1.78
N ILE A 32 -3.51 10.68 -2.43
CA ILE A 32 -2.11 10.29 -2.47
C ILE A 32 -1.42 11.24 -3.44
N GLU A 33 -0.48 12.04 -2.94
CA GLU A 33 0.37 12.88 -3.78
C GLU A 33 1.51 12.04 -4.38
N PHE A 34 1.61 12.02 -5.69
CA PHE A 34 2.69 11.37 -6.44
C PHE A 34 3.73 12.39 -6.91
N PRO A 35 5.00 11.99 -7.13
CA PRO A 35 5.55 10.65 -6.96
C PRO A 35 5.92 10.32 -5.50
N LEU A 36 5.83 9.04 -5.13
CA LEU A 36 6.23 8.53 -3.82
C LEU A 36 7.68 8.04 -3.85
N THR A 37 8.41 8.26 -2.75
CA THR A 37 9.73 7.64 -2.54
C THR A 37 9.53 6.28 -1.88
N LEU A 38 9.94 5.22 -2.55
CA LEU A 38 9.85 3.86 -2.02
C LEU A 38 10.89 3.61 -0.93
N SER A 39 10.47 2.99 0.17
CA SER A 39 11.34 2.64 1.29
C SER A 39 12.14 1.36 0.98
N GLY A 40 13.45 1.38 1.21
CA GLY A 40 14.34 0.24 1.04
C GLY A 40 15.56 0.54 0.19
N GLU A 41 16.35 -0.49 -0.07
CA GLU A 41 17.50 -0.44 -0.96
C GLU A 41 17.07 -0.60 -2.42
N VAL A 42 17.79 0.07 -3.33
CA VAL A 42 17.58 -0.06 -4.79
C VAL A 42 17.75 -1.50 -5.23
N GLY A 43 16.86 -1.95 -6.09
CA GLY A 43 16.83 -3.32 -6.61
C GLY A 43 15.68 -4.14 -6.04
N LEU A 44 15.73 -5.44 -6.22
CA LEU A 44 14.72 -6.40 -5.78
C LEU A 44 15.24 -7.23 -4.60
N HIS A 45 14.66 -7.07 -3.41
CA HIS A 45 15.14 -7.68 -2.18
C HIS A 45 14.07 -8.49 -1.48
N GLU A 46 14.44 -9.69 -1.01
CA GLU A 46 13.57 -10.51 -0.17
C GLU A 46 13.41 -9.84 1.20
N ILE A 47 12.18 -9.83 1.70
CA ILE A 47 11.86 -9.40 3.05
C ILE A 47 11.08 -10.50 3.79
N THR A 48 11.27 -10.56 5.09
CA THR A 48 10.48 -11.41 5.97
C THR A 48 9.06 -10.87 6.13
N TYR A 49 8.15 -11.72 6.60
CA TYR A 49 6.81 -11.28 6.96
C TYR A 49 6.81 -10.19 8.05
N SER A 50 7.75 -10.28 9.02
CA SER A 50 7.89 -9.26 10.07
C SER A 50 8.32 -7.89 9.53
N GLU A 51 9.23 -7.85 8.56
CA GLU A 51 9.64 -6.60 7.90
C GLU A 51 8.50 -6.01 7.06
N TYR A 52 7.69 -6.85 6.43
CA TYR A 52 6.46 -6.42 5.76
C TYR A 52 5.49 -5.75 6.75
N GLU A 53 5.21 -6.39 7.90
CA GLU A 53 4.34 -5.81 8.93
C GLU A 53 4.89 -4.47 9.47
N GLU A 54 6.21 -4.37 9.62
CA GLU A 54 6.86 -3.13 10.07
C GLU A 54 6.66 -2.00 9.06
N LYS A 55 6.86 -2.25 7.75
CA LYS A 55 6.60 -1.28 6.69
C LYS A 55 5.14 -0.81 6.69
N VAL A 56 4.20 -1.74 6.81
CA VAL A 56 2.77 -1.42 6.92
C VAL A 56 2.49 -0.53 8.13
N LYS A 57 3.04 -0.88 9.31
CA LYS A 57 2.84 -0.15 10.56
C LYS A 57 3.46 1.25 10.54
N ASN A 58 4.62 1.39 9.89
CA ASN A 58 5.33 2.67 9.77
C ASN A 58 4.65 3.63 8.78
N GLY A 59 3.72 3.14 7.96
CA GLY A 59 3.10 3.93 6.90
C GLY A 59 3.99 4.11 5.67
N ASP A 60 4.97 3.22 5.48
CA ASP A 60 5.92 3.29 4.38
C ASP A 60 5.21 3.21 3.02
N ALA A 61 5.77 3.94 2.03
CA ALA A 61 5.49 3.66 0.63
C ALA A 61 6.44 2.57 0.16
N PHE A 62 5.92 1.45 -0.29
CA PHE A 62 6.73 0.33 -0.76
C PHE A 62 6.00 -0.53 -1.79
N VAL A 63 6.76 -1.27 -2.58
CA VAL A 63 6.22 -2.29 -3.49
C VAL A 63 6.66 -3.65 -2.97
N VAL A 64 5.71 -4.58 -2.89
CA VAL A 64 5.97 -5.96 -2.52
C VAL A 64 5.43 -6.92 -3.59
N VAL A 65 6.29 -7.82 -4.06
CA VAL A 65 5.90 -8.94 -4.90
C VAL A 65 5.69 -10.16 -4.02
N ILE A 66 4.50 -10.76 -4.09
CA ILE A 66 4.23 -12.02 -3.42
C ILE A 66 4.49 -13.12 -4.45
N GLU A 67 5.51 -13.93 -4.20
CA GLU A 67 5.98 -14.94 -5.13
C GLU A 67 6.11 -16.32 -4.47
N ARG A 68 6.44 -17.31 -5.25
CA ARG A 68 6.77 -18.66 -4.81
C ARG A 68 7.82 -19.27 -5.74
N THR A 69 8.86 -19.86 -5.18
CA THR A 69 10.00 -20.43 -5.94
C THR A 69 9.56 -21.42 -7.02
N THR A 70 8.54 -22.26 -6.72
CA THR A 70 8.05 -23.30 -7.63
C THR A 70 7.05 -22.79 -8.67
N CYS A 71 6.74 -21.49 -8.67
CA CYS A 71 5.80 -20.90 -9.60
C CYS A 71 6.48 -20.54 -10.94
N GLY A 72 6.08 -21.17 -12.02
CA GLY A 72 6.67 -20.95 -13.35
C GLY A 72 6.49 -19.53 -13.89
N TYR A 73 5.41 -18.84 -13.54
CA TYR A 73 5.23 -17.41 -13.88
C TYR A 73 6.11 -16.51 -13.04
N CYS A 74 6.38 -16.84 -11.77
CA CYS A 74 7.29 -16.10 -10.93
C CYS A 74 8.72 -16.15 -11.47
N GLN A 75 9.17 -17.34 -11.91
CA GLN A 75 10.50 -17.52 -12.50
C GLN A 75 10.72 -16.66 -13.75
N GLN A 76 9.67 -16.30 -14.47
CA GLN A 76 9.73 -15.39 -15.62
C GLN A 76 9.56 -13.91 -15.21
N TYR A 77 8.75 -13.65 -14.21
CA TYR A 77 8.40 -12.30 -13.78
C TYR A 77 9.49 -11.63 -12.93
N MET A 78 10.06 -12.37 -11.96
CA MET A 78 11.03 -11.82 -11.02
C MET A 78 12.27 -11.21 -11.69
N PRO A 79 12.88 -11.83 -12.74
CA PRO A 79 14.00 -11.20 -13.46
C PRO A 79 13.61 -9.89 -14.15
N LEU A 80 12.39 -9.78 -14.69
CA LEU A 80 11.92 -8.53 -15.32
C LEU A 80 11.71 -7.43 -14.27
N MET A 81 11.16 -7.78 -13.10
CA MET A 81 10.99 -6.84 -11.98
C MET A 81 12.35 -6.35 -11.46
N GLU A 82 13.32 -7.26 -11.31
CA GLU A 82 14.69 -6.91 -10.91
C GLU A 82 15.35 -5.97 -11.91
N GLU A 83 15.21 -6.25 -13.21
CA GLU A 83 15.72 -5.39 -14.28
C GLU A 83 15.14 -3.99 -14.20
N VAL A 84 13.82 -3.86 -14.11
CA VAL A 84 13.12 -2.56 -13.98
C VAL A 84 13.53 -1.83 -12.71
N ALA A 85 13.59 -2.54 -11.56
CA ALA A 85 14.00 -1.94 -10.28
C ALA A 85 15.41 -1.34 -10.36
N ASN A 86 16.35 -2.06 -10.98
CA ASN A 86 17.73 -1.60 -11.15
C ASN A 86 17.84 -0.45 -12.18
N GLU A 87 17.15 -0.54 -13.31
CA GLU A 87 17.18 0.49 -14.35
C GLU A 87 16.58 1.81 -13.88
N GLN A 88 15.46 1.75 -13.14
CA GLN A 88 14.80 2.92 -12.58
C GLN A 88 15.36 3.35 -11.22
N LYS A 89 16.34 2.60 -10.68
CA LYS A 89 16.96 2.83 -9.36
C LYS A 89 15.91 2.98 -8.24
N ILE A 90 14.93 2.10 -8.21
CA ILE A 90 13.88 2.05 -7.20
C ILE A 90 14.02 0.83 -6.30
N ALA A 91 13.50 0.95 -5.08
CA ALA A 91 13.42 -0.15 -4.13
C ALA A 91 12.16 -0.99 -4.38
N VAL A 92 12.32 -2.26 -4.65
CA VAL A 92 11.22 -3.23 -4.72
C VAL A 92 11.52 -4.38 -3.77
N THR A 93 10.53 -4.80 -3.02
CA THR A 93 10.65 -5.94 -2.09
C THR A 93 9.86 -7.13 -2.58
N TYR A 94 10.18 -8.33 -2.09
CA TYR A 94 9.34 -9.50 -2.33
C TYR A 94 9.27 -10.40 -1.10
N ILE A 95 8.15 -11.11 -0.98
CA ILE A 95 7.95 -12.19 -0.02
C ILE A 95 7.86 -13.49 -0.79
N ASN A 96 8.78 -14.41 -0.48
CA ASN A 96 8.69 -15.78 -0.96
C ASN A 96 7.81 -16.59 -0.02
N THR A 97 6.65 -17.03 -0.51
CA THR A 97 5.68 -17.77 0.31
C THR A 97 6.16 -19.19 0.69
N ASP A 98 7.21 -19.70 0.08
CA ASP A 98 7.86 -20.94 0.51
C ASP A 98 8.79 -20.73 1.74
N ASN A 99 9.15 -19.48 2.07
CA ASN A 99 10.07 -19.12 3.16
C ASN A 99 9.34 -18.59 4.42
N ILE A 100 8.03 -18.42 4.37
CA ILE A 100 7.23 -17.99 5.52
C ILE A 100 6.46 -19.16 6.13
N THR A 101 6.10 -19.06 7.40
CA THR A 101 5.30 -20.07 8.09
C THR A 101 3.85 -20.08 7.62
N GLU A 102 3.13 -21.16 7.87
CA GLU A 102 1.70 -21.27 7.56
C GLU A 102 0.89 -20.18 8.29
N GLU A 103 1.25 -19.86 9.53
CA GLU A 103 0.62 -18.77 10.31
C GLU A 103 0.84 -17.40 9.67
N GLU A 104 2.06 -17.11 9.21
CA GLU A 104 2.38 -15.86 8.51
C GLU A 104 1.67 -15.77 7.17
N PHE A 105 1.59 -16.87 6.42
CA PHE A 105 0.84 -16.94 5.17
C PHE A 105 -0.67 -16.69 5.39
N GLU A 106 -1.26 -17.28 6.43
CA GLU A 106 -2.64 -17.03 6.81
C GLU A 106 -2.86 -15.56 7.19
N LYS A 107 -1.96 -14.99 8.01
CA LYS A 107 -2.01 -13.57 8.36
C LYS A 107 -1.90 -12.67 7.12
N LEU A 108 -0.92 -12.91 6.25
CA LEU A 108 -0.76 -12.16 5.00
C LEU A 108 -2.04 -12.17 4.17
N SER A 109 -2.63 -13.35 3.98
CA SER A 109 -3.83 -13.56 3.17
C SER A 109 -5.08 -12.93 3.77
N THR A 110 -5.19 -12.83 5.10
CA THR A 110 -6.39 -12.39 5.81
C THR A 110 -6.34 -10.94 6.28
N THR A 111 -5.15 -10.37 6.48
CA THR A 111 -4.98 -8.98 6.93
C THR A 111 -4.76 -8.01 5.77
N ASN A 112 -4.03 -8.42 4.74
CA ASN A 112 -3.86 -7.58 3.55
C ASN A 112 -5.21 -7.36 2.85
N LYS A 113 -5.57 -6.09 2.65
CA LYS A 113 -6.89 -5.71 2.11
C LYS A 113 -7.14 -6.21 0.69
N TYR A 114 -6.09 -6.30 -0.13
CA TYR A 114 -6.19 -6.82 -1.49
C TYR A 114 -6.35 -8.34 -1.50
N LEU A 115 -5.46 -9.05 -0.80
CA LEU A 115 -5.43 -10.52 -0.79
C LEU A 115 -6.70 -11.10 -0.17
N LYS A 116 -7.21 -10.47 0.89
CA LYS A 116 -8.47 -10.88 1.55
C LYS A 116 -9.70 -10.80 0.63
N LYS A 117 -9.73 -9.82 -0.28
CA LYS A 117 -10.92 -9.52 -1.11
C LYS A 117 -10.88 -10.16 -2.48
N ASN A 118 -9.71 -10.51 -2.97
CA ASN A 118 -9.53 -10.98 -4.33
C ASN A 118 -9.10 -12.44 -4.36
N GLN A 119 -9.47 -13.15 -5.43
CA GLN A 119 -8.78 -14.38 -5.77
C GLN A 119 -7.40 -13.99 -6.31
N TRP A 120 -6.35 -14.45 -5.64
CA TRP A 120 -4.98 -14.12 -5.99
C TRP A 120 -4.13 -15.38 -6.16
N GLY A 121 -3.04 -15.23 -6.83
CA GLY A 121 -2.02 -16.26 -7.03
C GLY A 121 -0.66 -15.58 -7.13
N THR A 122 0.37 -16.37 -7.43
CA THR A 122 1.72 -15.86 -7.58
C THR A 122 2.13 -15.77 -9.06
N PRO A 123 2.83 -14.72 -9.49
CA PRO A 123 3.17 -13.54 -8.70
C PRO A 123 1.98 -12.59 -8.49
N THR A 124 1.95 -11.86 -7.38
CA THR A 124 1.07 -10.71 -7.16
C THR A 124 1.91 -9.55 -6.69
N THR A 125 1.86 -8.42 -7.39
CA THR A 125 2.59 -7.20 -7.02
C THR A 125 1.61 -6.19 -6.42
N LEU A 126 1.96 -5.66 -5.25
CA LEU A 126 1.17 -4.64 -4.56
C LEU A 126 2.02 -3.39 -4.35
N PHE A 127 1.51 -2.23 -4.76
CA PHE A 127 2.04 -0.94 -4.38
C PHE A 127 1.28 -0.47 -3.14
N MET A 128 1.99 -0.28 -2.05
CA MET A 128 1.45 -0.03 -0.72
C MET A 128 1.87 1.35 -0.21
N LEU A 129 0.97 2.00 0.52
CA LEU A 129 1.27 3.14 1.40
C LEU A 129 0.72 2.80 2.79
N GLY A 130 1.59 2.33 3.67
CA GLY A 130 1.16 1.65 4.88
C GLY A 130 0.24 0.47 4.57
N ASP A 131 -0.98 0.46 5.11
CA ASP A 131 -2.00 -0.57 4.88
C ASP A 131 -2.91 -0.29 3.66
N ARG A 132 -2.70 0.84 2.96
CA ARG A 132 -3.47 1.22 1.76
C ARG A 132 -2.85 0.57 0.53
N ILE A 133 -3.68 -0.03 -0.30
CA ILE A 133 -3.29 -0.48 -1.64
C ILE A 133 -3.39 0.70 -2.59
N VAL A 134 -2.26 1.13 -3.14
CA VAL A 134 -2.16 2.21 -4.14
C VAL A 134 -2.53 1.68 -5.51
N ASP A 135 -1.91 0.55 -5.89
CA ASP A 135 -2.17 -0.17 -7.14
C ASP A 135 -1.70 -1.63 -7.03
N SER A 136 -2.04 -2.46 -8.02
CA SER A 136 -1.68 -3.88 -8.02
C SER A 136 -1.54 -4.47 -9.41
N ILE A 137 -0.66 -5.47 -9.55
CA ILE A 137 -0.56 -6.36 -10.72
C ILE A 137 -0.86 -7.78 -10.25
N GLY A 138 -1.85 -8.42 -10.84
CA GLY A 138 -2.15 -9.84 -10.60
C GLY A 138 -1.58 -10.72 -11.71
N GLY A 139 -0.64 -11.62 -11.36
CA GLY A 139 -0.01 -12.52 -12.30
C GLY A 139 1.18 -11.92 -13.06
N TYR A 140 1.63 -12.67 -14.07
CA TYR A 140 2.72 -12.26 -14.96
C TYR A 140 2.27 -11.14 -15.91
N VAL A 141 3.10 -10.13 -16.06
CA VAL A 141 3.04 -9.14 -17.14
C VAL A 141 4.43 -8.92 -17.73
N ASP A 142 4.50 -8.30 -18.91
CA ASP A 142 5.74 -7.96 -19.57
C ASP A 142 6.45 -6.78 -18.92
N LYS A 143 7.73 -6.53 -19.33
CA LYS A 143 8.56 -5.46 -18.80
C LYS A 143 7.92 -4.08 -18.98
N GLU A 144 7.34 -3.82 -20.16
CA GLU A 144 6.70 -2.52 -20.46
C GLU A 144 5.54 -2.23 -19.50
N SER A 145 4.77 -3.25 -19.14
CA SER A 145 3.68 -3.15 -18.15
C SER A 145 4.21 -2.89 -16.74
N ILE A 146 5.35 -3.48 -16.36
CA ILE A 146 6.00 -3.20 -15.08
C ILE A 146 6.51 -1.75 -15.05
N GLU A 147 7.16 -1.28 -16.11
CA GLU A 147 7.62 0.11 -16.23
C GLU A 147 6.46 1.10 -16.14
N ALA A 148 5.35 0.81 -16.82
CA ALA A 148 4.14 1.62 -16.76
C ALA A 148 3.49 1.66 -15.37
N PHE A 149 3.62 0.58 -14.59
CA PHE A 149 3.14 0.51 -13.21
C PHE A 149 3.85 1.51 -12.29
N PHE A 150 5.13 1.80 -12.52
CA PHE A 150 5.91 2.75 -11.73
C PHE A 150 5.84 4.19 -12.27
N LYS A 151 5.55 4.34 -13.56
CA LYS A 151 5.60 5.64 -14.24
C LYS A 151 4.76 6.71 -13.52
N ASP A 152 5.37 7.87 -13.29
CA ASP A 152 4.77 9.04 -12.63
C ASP A 152 4.30 8.81 -11.18
N ARG A 153 4.53 7.60 -10.64
CA ARG A 153 4.09 7.22 -9.27
C ARG A 153 5.22 7.14 -8.26
N VAL A 154 6.44 6.88 -8.73
CA VAL A 154 7.60 6.75 -7.85
C VAL A 154 8.71 7.73 -8.24
N VAL A 155 9.48 8.13 -7.23
CA VAL A 155 10.73 8.88 -7.46
C VAL A 155 11.77 7.89 -7.98
N VAL A 156 12.24 8.13 -9.21
CA VAL A 156 13.34 7.35 -9.80
C VAL A 156 14.68 7.95 -9.38
N GLY A 157 15.69 7.09 -9.17
CA GLY A 157 17.04 7.55 -8.85
C GLY A 157 17.74 8.17 -10.07
N GLU A 158 18.64 9.11 -9.83
CA GLU A 158 19.55 9.70 -10.83
C GLU A 158 20.76 8.78 -11.13
#